data_cc5615fb80217136335a3f0453dcc78f
#
_entry.id   cc5615fb80217136335a3f0453dcc78f
#
_cell.length_a   1.000
_cell.length_b   1.000
_cell.length_c   1.000
_cell.angle_alpha   90.00
_cell.angle_beta   90.00
_cell.angle_gamma   90.00
#
_symmetry.space_group_name_H-M   'P 1'
#
loop_
_entity.id
_entity.type
_entity.pdbx_description
1 polymer ?
#
loop_
_entity_poly.entity_id
_entity_poly.type
_entity_poly.pdbx_seq_one_letter_code
_entity_poly.pdbx_strand_id
1 'polypeptide(L)'
;MIKMSNHRLLRHVLQLSLVSITCAGALIADDASTETTIPVVSHVFPQSTQQQATQVATSQNVPTSGKKWNHRTITVNLDPNLPSMINIAAMRAIDNWNQAQIIRFKLVQSPTADVVISPSTLKSAKGHLTLGVTRSQCRGRRIIHADIRIDYPKICRSQLYATPSDVQTASDRDQILKTSTRVVEHELGHALGLNHAKQSVQSVMCSDSSYPMTNIDIQAVRQLYN
;
A
#
# COMPACT_ATOMS: atom_id res chain seq x y z
N MET A 1 16.87 -3.01 50.46
CA MET A 1 17.28 -1.65 50.07
C MET A 1 17.49 -1.62 48.57
N ILE A 2 16.43 -1.36 47.79
CA ILE A 2 16.43 -1.44 46.33
C ILE A 2 16.30 -0.02 45.78
N LYS A 3 17.33 0.41 45.05
CA LYS A 3 17.45 1.75 44.47
C LYS A 3 16.68 1.80 43.15
N MET A 4 15.55 2.50 43.12
CA MET A 4 14.81 2.79 41.91
C MET A 4 15.47 3.98 41.17
N SER A 5 15.90 3.76 39.96
CA SER A 5 16.43 4.79 39.06
C SER A 5 15.30 5.33 38.18
N ASN A 6 14.95 6.60 38.39
CA ASN A 6 14.00 7.34 37.57
C ASN A 6 14.66 7.78 36.26
N HIS A 7 14.31 7.20 35.13
CA HIS A 7 14.55 7.81 33.82
C HIS A 7 13.27 8.51 33.35
N ARG A 8 13.28 9.83 33.46
CA ARG A 8 12.26 10.72 32.87
C ARG A 8 12.44 10.71 31.34
N LEU A 9 11.45 10.19 30.65
CA LEU A 9 11.32 10.35 29.19
C LEU A 9 10.89 11.80 28.88
N LEU A 10 11.70 12.45 28.07
CA LEU A 10 11.43 13.76 27.49
C LEU A 10 10.38 13.60 26.38
N ARG A 11 9.16 14.03 26.65
CA ARG A 11 8.09 14.10 25.65
C ARG A 11 8.27 15.39 24.86
N HIS A 12 8.63 15.30 23.59
CA HIS A 12 8.49 16.39 22.66
C HIS A 12 7.03 16.56 22.26
N VAL A 13 6.43 17.62 22.77
CA VAL A 13 5.10 18.08 22.34
C VAL A 13 5.27 18.84 21.03
N LEU A 14 4.82 18.28 19.92
CA LEU A 14 4.64 19.03 18.67
C LEU A 14 3.32 19.77 18.75
N GLN A 15 3.40 21.10 18.85
CA GLN A 15 2.28 22.00 18.76
C GLN A 15 1.84 22.13 17.30
N LEU A 16 0.66 21.63 16.98
CA LEU A 16 -0.02 21.89 15.71
C LEU A 16 -0.73 23.23 15.77
N SER A 17 -0.24 24.20 15.02
CA SER A 17 -0.92 25.49 14.81
C SER A 17 -2.11 25.30 13.88
N LEU A 18 -3.33 25.53 14.41
CA LEU A 18 -4.54 25.68 13.59
C LEU A 18 -4.45 27.01 12.81
N VAL A 19 -4.44 26.96 11.50
CA VAL A 19 -4.72 28.11 10.63
C VAL A 19 -6.20 28.07 10.29
N SER A 20 -6.97 28.95 10.88
CA SER A 20 -8.36 29.21 10.52
C SER A 20 -8.40 30.11 9.28
N ILE A 21 -8.95 29.60 8.18
CA ILE A 21 -9.28 30.42 7.01
C ILE A 21 -10.76 30.77 7.11
N THR A 22 -11.03 32.03 7.43
CA THR A 22 -12.38 32.63 7.35
C THR A 22 -12.63 33.11 5.94
N CYS A 23 -13.62 32.53 5.26
CA CYS A 23 -14.20 33.06 4.04
C CYS A 23 -15.19 34.19 4.39
N ALA A 24 -14.85 35.42 4.04
CA ALA A 24 -15.82 36.52 4.02
C ALA A 24 -16.34 36.68 2.59
N GLY A 25 -17.63 36.47 2.40
CA GLY A 25 -18.32 36.78 1.17
C GLY A 25 -18.63 38.28 1.08
N ALA A 26 -18.53 38.84 -0.11
CA ALA A 26 -19.18 40.12 -0.44
C ALA A 26 -19.74 39.99 -1.85
N LEU A 27 -21.06 40.09 -1.94
CA LEU A 27 -21.87 40.40 -3.12
C LEU A 27 -21.82 41.91 -3.36
N ILE A 28 -21.58 42.38 -4.56
CA ILE A 28 -22.18 43.63 -5.06
C ILE A 28 -22.32 43.54 -6.61
N ALA A 29 -23.43 44.11 -7.07
CA ALA A 29 -24.06 44.11 -8.37
C ALA A 29 -23.47 45.07 -9.40
N ASP A 30 -23.83 44.75 -10.65
CA ASP A 30 -24.10 45.61 -11.84
C ASP A 30 -23.46 46.99 -11.99
N ASP A 31 -22.87 47.30 -13.12
CA ASP A 31 -23.45 48.15 -14.16
C ASP A 31 -22.56 48.35 -15.41
N ALA A 32 -23.25 48.38 -16.58
CA ALA A 32 -23.06 49.14 -17.82
C ALA A 32 -21.70 49.19 -18.55
N SER A 33 -21.74 48.61 -19.72
CA SER A 33 -21.36 49.09 -21.07
C SER A 33 -20.34 50.22 -21.24
N THR A 34 -19.21 49.90 -21.90
CA THR A 34 -18.67 50.77 -22.97
C THR A 34 -17.74 49.94 -23.88
N GLU A 35 -18.12 49.88 -25.16
CA GLU A 35 -17.25 49.40 -26.24
C GLU A 35 -16.09 50.39 -26.43
N THR A 36 -14.86 49.86 -26.36
CA THR A 36 -13.69 50.58 -26.88
C THR A 36 -12.91 49.64 -27.78
N THR A 37 -13.06 49.91 -29.08
CA THR A 37 -12.30 49.27 -30.17
C THR A 37 -10.83 49.65 -30.04
N ILE A 38 -9.95 48.65 -29.87
CA ILE A 38 -8.50 48.86 -29.94
C ILE A 38 -7.94 48.02 -31.11
N PRO A 39 -7.01 48.57 -31.91
CA PRO A 39 -6.56 47.93 -33.15
C PRO A 39 -5.70 46.68 -32.88
N VAL A 40 -5.97 45.64 -33.70
CA VAL A 40 -5.19 44.41 -33.75
C VAL A 40 -3.78 44.71 -34.25
N VAL A 41 -2.80 44.64 -33.35
CA VAL A 41 -1.38 44.57 -33.70
C VAL A 41 -0.99 43.09 -33.76
N SER A 42 -0.79 42.60 -34.99
CA SER A 42 -0.26 41.25 -35.21
C SER A 42 1.20 41.17 -34.77
N HIS A 43 1.45 40.69 -33.56
CA HIS A 43 2.78 40.24 -33.15
C HIS A 43 3.00 38.82 -33.63
N VAL A 44 3.83 38.67 -34.66
CA VAL A 44 4.43 37.41 -35.08
C VAL A 44 5.37 36.94 -33.95
N PHE A 45 4.95 35.93 -33.17
CA PHE A 45 5.84 35.27 -32.25
C PHE A 45 6.75 34.31 -33.02
N PRO A 46 8.07 34.33 -32.77
CA PRO A 46 8.96 33.31 -33.33
C PRO A 46 8.58 31.94 -32.76
N GLN A 47 8.42 30.96 -33.63
CA GLN A 47 8.26 29.55 -33.25
C GLN A 47 9.47 29.13 -32.46
N SER A 48 9.29 29.00 -31.14
CA SER A 48 10.25 28.31 -30.31
C SER A 48 10.24 26.84 -30.70
N THR A 49 11.36 26.39 -31.23
CA THR A 49 11.70 25.01 -31.49
C THR A 49 11.45 24.20 -30.19
N GLN A 50 10.39 23.40 -30.18
CA GLN A 50 10.17 22.42 -29.14
C GLN A 50 11.31 21.39 -29.23
N GLN A 51 12.34 21.60 -28.43
CA GLN A 51 13.25 20.52 -28.07
C GLN A 51 12.39 19.46 -27.37
N GLN A 52 12.06 18.41 -28.10
CA GLN A 52 11.60 17.15 -27.53
C GLN A 52 12.73 16.65 -26.62
N ALA A 53 12.61 17.00 -25.32
CA ALA A 53 13.30 16.27 -24.29
C ALA A 53 12.78 14.84 -24.38
N THR A 54 13.54 13.95 -24.99
CA THR A 54 13.37 12.51 -24.90
C THR A 54 13.55 12.16 -23.43
N GLN A 55 12.46 12.27 -22.66
CA GLN A 55 12.39 11.66 -21.34
C GLN A 55 12.57 10.16 -21.59
N VAL A 56 13.76 9.67 -21.26
CA VAL A 56 13.95 8.26 -21.02
C VAL A 56 13.01 7.92 -19.86
N ALA A 57 11.81 7.49 -20.21
CA ALA A 57 10.85 6.94 -19.27
C ALA A 57 11.53 5.70 -18.69
N THR A 58 12.20 5.87 -17.56
CA THR A 58 12.60 4.75 -16.70
C THR A 58 11.29 4.04 -16.41
N SER A 59 11.08 2.89 -17.04
CA SER A 59 9.85 2.11 -16.89
C SER A 59 9.70 1.77 -15.43
N GLN A 60 8.85 2.55 -14.71
CA GLN A 60 8.45 2.26 -13.35
C GLN A 60 7.54 1.03 -13.45
N ASN A 61 8.14 -0.15 -13.35
CA ASN A 61 7.42 -1.41 -13.53
C ASN A 61 7.65 -2.31 -12.31
N VAL A 62 6.59 -2.98 -11.88
CA VAL A 62 6.68 -4.06 -10.89
C VAL A 62 7.03 -5.34 -11.63
N PRO A 63 8.16 -5.99 -11.32
CA PRO A 63 8.55 -7.23 -11.97
C PRO A 63 7.57 -8.36 -11.64
N THR A 64 7.43 -9.32 -12.55
CA THR A 64 6.63 -10.53 -12.32
C THR A 64 7.50 -11.78 -12.34
N SER A 65 7.07 -12.82 -11.64
CA SER A 65 7.70 -14.15 -11.68
C SER A 65 7.42 -14.91 -12.98
N GLY A 66 6.51 -14.41 -13.82
CA GLY A 66 5.96 -15.10 -14.98
C GLY A 66 5.06 -16.29 -14.63
N LYS A 67 4.77 -16.48 -13.33
CA LYS A 67 3.86 -17.51 -12.82
C LYS A 67 2.53 -16.86 -12.45
N LYS A 68 1.42 -17.56 -12.75
CA LYS A 68 0.07 -17.07 -12.48
C LYS A 68 -0.90 -18.20 -12.16
N TRP A 69 -2.03 -17.87 -11.57
CA TRP A 69 -3.17 -18.79 -11.47
C TRP A 69 -3.78 -19.02 -12.87
N ASN A 70 -4.35 -20.18 -13.09
CA ASN A 70 -5.08 -20.47 -14.34
C ASN A 70 -6.58 -20.12 -14.27
N HIS A 71 -7.03 -19.58 -13.16
CA HIS A 71 -8.38 -19.09 -12.89
C HIS A 71 -8.33 -17.69 -12.29
N ARG A 72 -9.43 -16.95 -12.37
CA ARG A 72 -9.49 -15.56 -11.92
C ARG A 72 -10.15 -15.38 -10.56
N THR A 73 -10.87 -16.39 -10.08
CA THR A 73 -11.41 -16.42 -8.72
C THR A 73 -10.48 -17.26 -7.86
N ILE A 74 -9.76 -16.62 -6.94
CA ILE A 74 -8.78 -17.22 -6.05
C ILE A 74 -9.42 -17.31 -4.67
N THR A 75 -9.55 -18.52 -4.14
CA THR A 75 -10.12 -18.73 -2.81
C THR A 75 -9.08 -18.41 -1.73
N VAL A 76 -9.51 -17.73 -0.67
CA VAL A 76 -8.64 -17.34 0.45
C VAL A 76 -9.26 -17.84 1.76
N ASN A 77 -8.48 -18.58 2.53
CA ASN A 77 -8.81 -18.98 3.90
C ASN A 77 -7.99 -18.16 4.89
N LEU A 78 -8.67 -17.60 5.89
CA LEU A 78 -8.01 -16.96 7.03
C LEU A 78 -7.95 -17.99 8.17
N ASP A 79 -6.75 -18.27 8.67
CA ASP A 79 -6.55 -19.17 9.81
C ASP A 79 -7.33 -18.64 11.03
N PRO A 80 -8.10 -19.47 11.74
CA PRO A 80 -8.89 -19.05 12.90
C PRO A 80 -8.04 -18.49 14.05
N ASN A 81 -6.74 -18.79 14.08
CA ASN A 81 -5.81 -18.26 15.08
C ASN A 81 -5.21 -16.89 14.68
N LEU A 82 -5.58 -16.32 13.53
CA LEU A 82 -5.13 -14.98 13.18
C LEU A 82 -5.63 -13.94 14.19
N PRO A 83 -4.76 -13.03 14.66
CA PRO A 83 -5.19 -11.90 15.46
C PRO A 83 -6.29 -11.10 14.73
N SER A 84 -7.28 -10.60 15.48
CA SER A 84 -8.41 -9.84 14.90
C SER A 84 -7.96 -8.67 14.04
N MET A 85 -6.87 -7.99 14.44
CA MET A 85 -6.29 -6.90 13.66
C MET A 85 -5.80 -7.36 12.28
N ILE A 86 -5.20 -8.54 12.18
CA ILE A 86 -4.75 -9.12 10.92
C ILE A 86 -5.94 -9.61 10.09
N ASN A 87 -6.99 -10.15 10.71
CA ASN A 87 -8.22 -10.48 9.99
C ASN A 87 -8.84 -9.25 9.30
N ILE A 88 -8.94 -8.12 10.02
CA ILE A 88 -9.44 -6.87 9.45
C ILE A 88 -8.52 -6.37 8.33
N ALA A 89 -7.21 -6.43 8.54
CA ALA A 89 -6.22 -6.04 7.54
C ALA A 89 -6.30 -6.90 6.27
N ALA A 90 -6.48 -8.21 6.44
CA ALA A 90 -6.62 -9.16 5.32
C ALA A 90 -7.89 -8.90 4.51
N MET A 91 -9.03 -8.65 5.17
CA MET A 91 -10.27 -8.28 4.48
C MET A 91 -10.08 -6.99 3.66
N ARG A 92 -9.46 -5.94 4.24
CA ARG A 92 -9.17 -4.69 3.52
C ARG A 92 -8.24 -4.91 2.32
N ALA A 93 -7.18 -5.68 2.50
CA ALA A 93 -6.23 -5.99 1.44
C ALA A 93 -6.90 -6.76 0.28
N ILE A 94 -7.76 -7.72 0.60
CA ILE A 94 -8.58 -8.46 -0.37
C ILE A 94 -9.51 -7.53 -1.14
N ASP A 95 -10.20 -6.63 -0.45
CA ASP A 95 -11.11 -5.67 -1.07
C ASP A 95 -10.35 -4.71 -2.00
N ASN A 96 -9.17 -4.23 -1.59
CA ASN A 96 -8.34 -3.34 -2.40
C ASN A 96 -7.89 -4.04 -3.69
N TRP A 97 -7.42 -5.28 -3.64
CA TRP A 97 -7.08 -6.05 -4.83
C TRP A 97 -8.30 -6.34 -5.71
N ASN A 98 -9.46 -6.63 -5.11
CA ASN A 98 -10.70 -6.90 -5.85
C ASN A 98 -11.23 -5.68 -6.61
N GLN A 99 -10.97 -4.46 -6.12
CA GLN A 99 -11.33 -3.22 -6.81
C GLN A 99 -10.66 -3.08 -8.18
N ALA A 100 -9.51 -3.73 -8.39
CA ALA A 100 -8.83 -3.75 -9.69
C ALA A 100 -9.59 -4.52 -10.78
N GLN A 101 -10.54 -5.37 -10.43
CA GLN A 101 -11.41 -6.18 -11.33
C GLN A 101 -10.65 -7.07 -12.34
N ILE A 102 -9.40 -7.43 -12.04
CA ILE A 102 -8.58 -8.31 -12.89
C ILE A 102 -8.68 -9.75 -12.42
N ILE A 103 -8.60 -9.93 -11.11
CA ILE A 103 -8.79 -11.19 -10.37
C ILE A 103 -9.79 -10.94 -9.25
N ARG A 104 -10.30 -12.00 -8.66
CA ARG A 104 -11.20 -11.92 -7.51
C ARG A 104 -10.72 -12.85 -6.42
N PHE A 105 -10.30 -12.30 -5.30
CA PHE A 105 -10.15 -13.07 -4.07
C PHE A 105 -11.51 -13.30 -3.42
N LYS A 106 -11.82 -14.57 -3.09
CA LYS A 106 -13.06 -14.98 -2.43
C LYS A 106 -12.73 -15.66 -1.10
N LEU A 107 -13.19 -15.07 -0.01
CA LEU A 107 -13.06 -15.69 1.31
C LEU A 107 -13.87 -17.00 1.38
N VAL A 108 -13.25 -18.02 1.92
CA VAL A 108 -13.84 -19.35 2.18
C VAL A 108 -13.32 -19.89 3.51
N GLN A 109 -14.08 -20.80 4.12
CA GLN A 109 -13.64 -21.55 5.29
C GLN A 109 -13.20 -22.95 4.86
N SER A 110 -11.99 -23.04 4.29
CA SER A 110 -11.46 -24.31 3.82
C SER A 110 -9.94 -24.34 3.91
N PRO A 111 -9.34 -25.35 4.55
CA PRO A 111 -7.88 -25.50 4.60
C PRO A 111 -7.28 -25.81 3.22
N THR A 112 -8.08 -26.19 2.23
CA THR A 112 -7.67 -26.46 0.84
C THR A 112 -7.91 -25.27 -0.08
N ALA A 113 -8.10 -24.05 0.48
CA ALA A 113 -8.18 -22.83 -0.31
C ALA A 113 -6.91 -22.61 -1.15
N ASP A 114 -7.03 -21.87 -2.25
CA ASP A 114 -5.90 -21.51 -3.10
C ASP A 114 -4.82 -20.75 -2.32
N VAL A 115 -5.25 -19.83 -1.44
CA VAL A 115 -4.39 -19.06 -0.55
C VAL A 115 -4.80 -19.30 0.90
N VAL A 116 -3.83 -19.54 1.78
CA VAL A 116 -4.04 -19.60 3.23
C VAL A 116 -3.22 -18.51 3.91
N ILE A 117 -3.86 -17.68 4.74
CA ILE A 117 -3.19 -16.65 5.54
C ILE A 117 -3.18 -17.10 6.99
N SER A 118 -1.99 -17.22 7.60
CA SER A 118 -1.81 -17.73 8.96
C SER A 118 -0.83 -16.87 9.80
N PRO A 119 -0.94 -16.90 11.14
CA PRO A 119 0.01 -16.24 12.02
C PRO A 119 1.33 -16.99 12.04
N SER A 120 2.43 -16.29 12.27
CA SER A 120 3.75 -16.91 12.38
C SER A 120 4.72 -16.01 13.14
N THR A 121 5.77 -16.63 13.69
CA THR A 121 6.98 -15.92 14.12
C THR A 121 8.04 -16.09 13.05
N LEU A 122 8.41 -15.00 12.40
CA LEU A 122 9.31 -15.01 11.25
C LEU A 122 10.75 -14.66 11.67
N LYS A 123 11.72 -15.39 11.12
CA LYS A 123 13.13 -15.01 11.25
C LYS A 123 13.42 -13.88 10.25
N SER A 124 13.99 -12.79 10.73
CA SER A 124 14.46 -11.70 9.86
C SER A 124 15.85 -12.04 9.33
N ALA A 125 16.07 -11.78 8.04
CA ALA A 125 17.41 -11.84 7.48
C ALA A 125 18.26 -10.68 8.04
N LYS A 126 19.59 -10.82 8.00
CA LYS A 126 20.51 -9.81 8.51
C LYS A 126 20.28 -8.48 7.75
N GLY A 127 19.89 -7.43 8.48
CA GLY A 127 19.63 -6.11 7.91
C GLY A 127 18.23 -5.91 7.28
N HIS A 128 17.35 -6.94 7.29
CA HIS A 128 16.00 -6.83 6.71
C HIS A 128 14.95 -7.32 7.70
N LEU A 129 13.96 -6.47 8.00
CA LEU A 129 12.83 -6.81 8.86
C LEU A 129 11.77 -7.55 8.03
N THR A 130 11.53 -8.83 8.35
CA THR A 130 10.52 -9.66 7.67
C THR A 130 9.23 -9.65 8.49
N LEU A 131 8.18 -9.00 7.99
CA LEU A 131 6.86 -8.87 8.64
C LEU A 131 5.84 -9.86 8.09
N GLY A 132 5.99 -10.23 6.83
CA GLY A 132 5.21 -11.25 6.13
C GLY A 132 6.10 -12.12 5.24
N VAL A 133 5.57 -13.22 4.78
CA VAL A 133 6.21 -14.07 3.76
C VAL A 133 5.18 -14.88 3.00
N THR A 134 5.31 -14.93 1.68
CA THR A 134 4.50 -15.77 0.79
C THR A 134 5.34 -16.90 0.22
N ARG A 135 4.81 -18.12 0.29
CA ARG A 135 5.38 -19.32 -0.34
C ARG A 135 4.39 -19.90 -1.32
N SER A 136 4.65 -19.74 -2.62
CA SER A 136 3.82 -20.31 -3.68
C SER A 136 4.31 -21.66 -4.13
N GLN A 137 3.40 -22.63 -4.21
CA GLN A 137 3.63 -23.92 -4.87
C GLN A 137 3.22 -23.80 -6.34
N CYS A 138 4.06 -24.30 -7.25
CA CYS A 138 3.84 -24.14 -8.67
C CYS A 138 4.03 -25.46 -9.44
N ARG A 139 3.27 -25.61 -10.54
CA ARG A 139 3.51 -26.63 -11.59
C ARG A 139 3.83 -25.87 -12.88
N GLY A 140 5.12 -25.84 -13.26
CA GLY A 140 5.60 -25.00 -14.35
C GLY A 140 5.30 -23.51 -14.06
N ARG A 141 4.57 -22.87 -14.96
CA ARG A 141 4.17 -21.44 -14.82
C ARG A 141 2.84 -21.25 -14.07
N ARG A 142 2.21 -22.33 -13.64
CA ARG A 142 0.93 -22.26 -12.91
C ARG A 142 1.18 -22.27 -11.41
N ILE A 143 0.65 -21.26 -10.71
CA ILE A 143 0.51 -21.28 -9.24
C ILE A 143 -0.66 -22.20 -8.91
N ILE A 144 -0.48 -23.08 -7.93
CA ILE A 144 -1.49 -24.05 -7.51
C ILE A 144 -1.87 -23.91 -6.03
N HIS A 145 -1.03 -23.26 -5.24
CA HIS A 145 -1.29 -22.93 -3.83
C HIS A 145 -0.34 -21.83 -3.37
N ALA A 146 -0.75 -21.03 -2.38
CA ALA A 146 0.11 -20.06 -1.72
C ALA A 146 -0.17 -20.00 -0.21
N ASP A 147 0.91 -20.13 0.59
CA ASP A 147 0.89 -19.92 2.03
C ASP A 147 1.41 -18.52 2.34
N ILE A 148 0.61 -17.69 3.00
CA ILE A 148 0.97 -16.38 3.52
C ILE A 148 1.10 -16.46 5.03
N ARG A 149 2.23 -16.01 5.57
CA ARG A 149 2.49 -15.99 7.01
C ARG A 149 2.77 -14.57 7.46
N ILE A 150 2.10 -14.12 8.54
CA ILE A 150 2.20 -12.76 9.07
C ILE A 150 2.69 -12.78 10.52
N ASP A 151 3.70 -11.96 10.82
CA ASP A 151 4.24 -11.79 12.18
C ASP A 151 3.67 -10.52 12.83
N TYR A 152 2.46 -10.64 13.39
CA TYR A 152 1.77 -9.52 14.03
C TYR A 152 2.54 -8.90 15.20
N PRO A 153 3.12 -9.67 16.16
CA PRO A 153 3.94 -9.11 17.22
C PRO A 153 5.12 -8.28 16.69
N LYS A 154 5.71 -8.69 15.57
CA LYS A 154 6.81 -7.96 14.95
C LYS A 154 6.32 -6.66 14.28
N ILE A 155 5.14 -6.67 13.66
CA ILE A 155 4.50 -5.44 13.14
C ILE A 155 4.32 -4.44 14.28
N CYS A 156 3.75 -4.84 15.42
CA CYS A 156 3.57 -3.96 16.56
C CYS A 156 4.91 -3.37 17.05
N ARG A 157 5.93 -4.19 17.20
CA ARG A 157 7.28 -3.74 17.63
C ARG A 157 7.91 -2.78 16.63
N SER A 158 7.74 -3.01 15.33
CA SER A 158 8.34 -2.17 14.29
C SER A 158 7.70 -0.79 14.17
N GLN A 159 6.43 -0.65 14.52
CA GLN A 159 5.67 0.59 14.37
C GLN A 159 5.60 1.40 15.66
N LEU A 160 5.45 0.75 16.79
CA LEU A 160 5.18 1.41 18.07
C LEU A 160 6.22 1.09 19.15
N TYR A 161 7.23 0.27 18.84
CA TYR A 161 8.14 -0.31 19.84
C TYR A 161 7.38 -1.02 20.98
N ALA A 162 6.19 -1.56 20.66
CA ALA A 162 5.20 -2.09 21.58
C ALA A 162 4.92 -3.57 21.32
N THR A 163 4.28 -4.23 22.27
CA THR A 163 3.70 -5.57 22.08
C THR A 163 2.23 -5.46 21.64
N PRO A 164 1.58 -6.53 21.15
CA PRO A 164 0.16 -6.49 20.80
C PRO A 164 -0.75 -6.04 21.94
N SER A 165 -0.39 -6.34 23.21
CA SER A 165 -1.14 -5.92 24.40
C SER A 165 -1.04 -4.41 24.68
N ASP A 166 -0.03 -3.73 24.15
CA ASP A 166 0.21 -2.31 24.37
C ASP A 166 -0.52 -1.42 23.35
N VAL A 167 -1.12 -2.01 22.31
CA VAL A 167 -1.89 -1.32 21.24
C VAL A 167 -3.28 -0.95 21.78
N GLN A 168 -3.36 0.12 22.56
CA GLN A 168 -4.59 0.49 23.28
C GLN A 168 -5.30 1.72 22.70
N THR A 169 -4.54 2.70 22.21
CA THR A 169 -5.16 3.93 21.68
C THR A 169 -5.76 3.72 20.29
N ALA A 170 -6.73 4.57 19.92
CA ALA A 170 -7.30 4.55 18.57
C ALA A 170 -6.23 4.87 17.51
N SER A 171 -5.29 5.77 17.81
CA SER A 171 -4.19 6.13 16.92
C SER A 171 -3.25 4.95 16.68
N ASP A 172 -2.87 4.21 17.74
CA ASP A 172 -1.99 3.05 17.63
C ASP A 172 -2.65 1.96 16.78
N ARG A 173 -3.95 1.70 17.03
CA ARG A 173 -4.73 0.73 16.26
C ARG A 173 -4.79 1.09 14.78
N ASP A 174 -5.02 2.37 14.46
CA ASP A 174 -5.07 2.84 13.08
C ASP A 174 -3.71 2.67 12.38
N GLN A 175 -2.61 3.05 13.04
CA GLN A 175 -1.26 2.89 12.52
C GLN A 175 -0.91 1.41 12.27
N ILE A 176 -1.19 0.53 13.24
CA ILE A 176 -0.96 -0.91 13.11
C ILE A 176 -1.84 -1.51 12.01
N LEU A 177 -3.10 -1.08 11.92
CA LEU A 177 -4.00 -1.57 10.88
C LEU A 177 -3.55 -1.15 9.47
N LYS A 178 -3.11 0.09 9.29
CA LYS A 178 -2.53 0.56 8.00
C LYS A 178 -1.31 -0.26 7.61
N THR A 179 -0.38 -0.45 8.52
CA THR A 179 0.82 -1.25 8.25
C THR A 179 0.49 -2.70 7.98
N SER A 180 -0.38 -3.32 8.79
CA SER A 180 -0.83 -4.71 8.58
C SER A 180 -1.52 -4.89 7.23
N THR A 181 -2.36 -3.93 6.82
CA THR A 181 -3.02 -3.95 5.51
C THR A 181 -1.99 -3.94 4.38
N ARG A 182 -1.00 -3.04 4.43
CA ARG A 182 0.07 -2.98 3.41
C ARG A 182 0.90 -4.26 3.36
N VAL A 183 1.22 -4.85 4.51
CA VAL A 183 1.94 -6.13 4.57
C VAL A 183 1.12 -7.23 3.89
N VAL A 184 -0.18 -7.33 4.19
CA VAL A 184 -1.03 -8.35 3.55
C VAL A 184 -1.25 -8.07 2.06
N GLU A 185 -1.39 -6.80 1.64
CA GLU A 185 -1.44 -6.41 0.21
C GLU A 185 -0.18 -6.86 -0.54
N HIS A 186 0.99 -6.64 0.05
CA HIS A 186 2.29 -7.05 -0.48
C HIS A 186 2.35 -8.57 -0.65
N GLU A 187 2.00 -9.31 0.38
CA GLU A 187 2.02 -10.77 0.35
C GLU A 187 0.99 -11.34 -0.65
N LEU A 188 -0.20 -10.75 -0.76
CA LEU A 188 -1.17 -11.10 -1.80
C LEU A 188 -0.63 -10.80 -3.21
N GLY A 189 0.14 -9.72 -3.38
CA GLY A 189 0.84 -9.43 -4.63
C GLY A 189 1.81 -10.56 -5.03
N HIS A 190 2.58 -11.09 -4.08
CA HIS A 190 3.42 -12.28 -4.31
C HIS A 190 2.59 -13.52 -4.66
N ALA A 191 1.45 -13.72 -3.97
CA ALA A 191 0.53 -14.81 -4.28
C ALA A 191 -0.08 -14.68 -5.69
N LEU A 192 -0.15 -13.47 -6.25
CA LEU A 192 -0.56 -13.22 -7.64
C LEU A 192 0.58 -13.41 -8.65
N GLY A 193 1.82 -13.57 -8.21
CA GLY A 193 2.99 -13.75 -9.07
C GLY A 193 3.82 -12.49 -9.30
N LEU A 194 3.62 -11.42 -8.52
CA LEU A 194 4.49 -10.24 -8.53
C LEU A 194 5.78 -10.50 -7.75
N ASN A 195 6.86 -9.85 -8.15
CA ASN A 195 8.13 -9.80 -7.45
C ASN A 195 8.33 -8.42 -6.81
N HIS A 196 9.37 -8.28 -5.96
CA HIS A 196 9.71 -7.00 -5.38
C HIS A 196 9.99 -5.93 -6.43
N ALA A 197 9.43 -4.74 -6.23
CA ALA A 197 9.75 -3.54 -6.99
C ALA A 197 11.03 -2.89 -6.46
N LYS A 198 11.67 -2.06 -7.30
CA LYS A 198 12.78 -1.20 -6.85
C LYS A 198 12.26 -0.13 -5.90
N GLN A 199 13.09 0.32 -4.96
CA GLN A 199 12.76 1.38 -4.00
C GLN A 199 12.34 2.72 -4.67
N SER A 200 12.77 2.97 -5.90
CA SER A 200 12.38 4.16 -6.67
C SER A 200 10.96 4.10 -7.24
N VAL A 201 10.26 2.97 -7.09
CA VAL A 201 8.90 2.76 -7.60
C VAL A 201 7.92 2.89 -6.43
N GLN A 202 6.90 3.75 -6.57
CA GLN A 202 5.81 3.84 -5.58
C GLN A 202 4.84 2.66 -5.74
N SER A 203 5.16 1.55 -5.11
CA SER A 203 4.47 0.27 -5.25
C SER A 203 4.35 -0.42 -3.89
N VAL A 204 3.25 -1.10 -3.65
CA VAL A 204 3.11 -1.99 -2.49
C VAL A 204 4.16 -3.12 -2.52
N MET A 205 4.69 -3.44 -3.71
CA MET A 205 5.72 -4.47 -3.88
C MET A 205 7.14 -4.01 -3.52
N CYS A 206 7.34 -2.78 -3.02
CA CYS A 206 8.61 -2.39 -2.40
C CYS A 206 8.86 -3.26 -1.16
N SER A 207 10.11 -3.71 -0.97
CA SER A 207 10.48 -4.66 0.09
C SER A 207 10.25 -4.14 1.52
N ASP A 208 10.12 -2.83 1.71
CA ASP A 208 9.82 -2.20 3.00
C ASP A 208 8.32 -1.97 3.25
N SER A 209 7.45 -2.32 2.29
CA SER A 209 6.00 -2.10 2.34
C SER A 209 5.61 -0.66 2.71
N SER A 210 6.43 0.32 2.29
CA SER A 210 6.26 1.74 2.65
C SER A 210 5.07 2.38 1.91
N TYR A 211 4.73 1.86 0.73
CA TYR A 211 3.64 2.38 -0.10
C TYR A 211 2.39 1.51 -0.03
N PRO A 212 1.18 2.10 -0.13
CA PRO A 212 -0.04 1.34 -0.39
C PRO A 212 -0.02 0.80 -1.83
N MET A 213 -0.98 -0.08 -2.15
CA MET A 213 -1.21 -0.53 -3.52
C MET A 213 -1.51 0.66 -4.45
N THR A 214 -0.89 0.67 -5.63
CA THR A 214 -1.00 1.74 -6.62
C THR A 214 -1.41 1.21 -7.99
N ASN A 215 -1.68 2.11 -8.93
CA ASN A 215 -1.98 1.74 -10.32
C ASN A 215 -0.85 0.95 -11.00
N ILE A 216 0.40 1.12 -10.56
CA ILE A 216 1.55 0.40 -11.11
C ILE A 216 1.44 -1.10 -10.75
N ASP A 217 1.02 -1.41 -9.53
CA ASP A 217 0.78 -2.78 -9.07
C ASP A 217 -0.37 -3.43 -9.85
N ILE A 218 -1.46 -2.69 -10.03
CA ILE A 218 -2.63 -3.11 -10.81
C ILE A 218 -2.25 -3.41 -12.26
N GLN A 219 -1.45 -2.54 -12.89
CA GLN A 219 -0.97 -2.74 -14.26
C GLN A 219 -0.10 -3.98 -14.40
N ALA A 220 0.78 -4.25 -13.42
CA ALA A 220 1.62 -5.45 -13.43
C ALA A 220 0.77 -6.73 -13.37
N VAL A 221 -0.25 -6.78 -12.52
CA VAL A 221 -1.20 -7.90 -12.48
C VAL A 221 -1.97 -8.00 -13.79
N ARG A 222 -2.45 -6.88 -14.35
CA ARG A 222 -3.15 -6.89 -15.64
C ARG A 222 -2.30 -7.47 -16.76
N GLN A 223 -1.04 -7.06 -16.87
CA GLN A 223 -0.11 -7.59 -17.86
C GLN A 223 0.16 -9.08 -17.67
N LEU A 224 0.27 -9.55 -16.43
CA LEU A 224 0.54 -10.95 -16.11
C LEU A 224 -0.67 -11.84 -16.43
N TYR A 225 -1.89 -11.34 -16.26
CA TYR A 225 -3.14 -12.12 -16.40
C TYR A 225 -3.83 -11.95 -17.77
N ASN A 226 -3.38 -11.04 -18.62
CA ASN A 226 -3.79 -10.99 -20.02
C ASN A 226 -3.02 -12.06 -20.79
#